data_601384d927bd9f50ac969c5d01fdd9af
#
_entry.id   601384d927bd9f50ac969c5d01fdd9af
#
_cell.length_a   1.000
_cell.length_b   1.000
_cell.length_c   1.000
_cell.angle_alpha   90.00
_cell.angle_beta   90.00
_cell.angle_gamma   90.00
#
_symmetry.space_group_name_H-M   'P 1'
#
loop_
_entity.id
_entity.type
_entity.pdbx_description
1 polymer ?
#
loop_
_entity_poly.entity_id
_entity_poly.type
_entity_poly.pdbx_seq_one_letter_code
_entity_poly.pdbx_strand_id
1 'polypeptide(L)'
;MILAGKYVTLRPLVPDDAEITQKWRTGGRAKLLNRGAQTVEEQRAWIAGRPDTEYNFVQVLTETGQPVGMISLVDVDLVHRRAEPSHFLLGEEAAVKPYGSKVAFEAVKLIYQLAFDTLGLHRVYGPIAGDNAGMLTFHRYLGMREEGRLREHYWLNGKWQDAILIGMLESEYRTVALPKLNALLGVKETEGDK
;
A
#
# COMPACT_ATOMS: atom_id res chain seq x y z
N MET A 1 8.65 -8.91 -10.73
CA MET A 1 7.81 -9.89 -9.98
C MET A 1 6.36 -9.47 -10.12
N ILE A 2 5.43 -10.40 -10.35
CA ILE A 2 3.98 -10.16 -10.36
C ILE A 2 3.39 -10.89 -9.16
N LEU A 3 2.49 -10.24 -8.41
CA LEU A 3 1.78 -10.84 -7.29
C LEU A 3 0.30 -10.98 -7.68
N ALA A 4 -0.12 -12.21 -7.94
CA ALA A 4 -1.47 -12.49 -8.44
C ALA A 4 -2.44 -12.75 -7.28
N GLY A 5 -3.56 -12.02 -7.26
CA GLY A 5 -4.68 -12.24 -6.37
C GLY A 5 -5.96 -12.60 -7.14
N LYS A 6 -7.02 -12.86 -6.40
CA LYS A 6 -8.35 -13.19 -6.95
C LYS A 6 -9.03 -11.97 -7.57
N TYR A 7 -8.94 -10.81 -6.92
CA TYR A 7 -9.60 -9.56 -7.30
C TYR A 7 -8.63 -8.57 -7.92
N VAL A 8 -7.37 -8.55 -7.44
CA VAL A 8 -6.34 -7.64 -7.89
C VAL A 8 -5.03 -8.39 -8.12
N THR A 9 -4.33 -8.03 -9.18
CA THR A 9 -2.96 -8.43 -9.46
C THR A 9 -2.06 -7.21 -9.32
N LEU A 10 -0.94 -7.35 -8.63
CA LEU A 10 0.09 -6.32 -8.52
C LEU A 10 1.16 -6.60 -9.58
N ARG A 11 1.23 -5.77 -10.60
CA ARG A 11 2.30 -5.80 -11.59
C ARG A 11 3.31 -4.68 -11.38
N PRO A 12 4.58 -4.87 -11.74
CA PRO A 12 5.57 -3.82 -11.62
C PRO A 12 5.10 -2.50 -12.25
N LEU A 13 5.37 -1.40 -11.55
CA LEU A 13 5.20 -0.04 -12.05
C LEU A 13 6.30 0.23 -13.08
N VAL A 14 5.93 0.71 -14.26
CA VAL A 14 6.84 1.02 -15.36
C VAL A 14 6.64 2.47 -15.84
N PRO A 15 7.63 3.11 -16.52
CA PRO A 15 7.52 4.49 -16.98
C PRO A 15 6.28 4.79 -17.84
N ASP A 16 5.76 3.78 -18.54
CA ASP A 16 4.53 3.93 -19.35
C ASP A 16 3.27 4.12 -18.51
N ASP A 17 3.31 3.84 -17.21
CA ASP A 17 2.22 4.09 -16.27
C ASP A 17 2.17 5.55 -15.80
N ALA A 18 3.06 6.41 -16.26
CA ALA A 18 3.21 7.77 -15.76
C ALA A 18 1.92 8.59 -15.87
N GLU A 19 1.20 8.49 -16.99
CA GLU A 19 -0.01 9.27 -17.23
C GLU A 19 -1.12 8.88 -16.21
N ILE A 20 -1.41 7.61 -16.07
CA ILE A 20 -2.48 7.16 -15.17
C ILE A 20 -2.12 7.36 -13.69
N THR A 21 -0.88 7.13 -13.32
CA THR A 21 -0.44 7.30 -11.93
C THR A 21 -0.36 8.77 -11.54
N GLN A 22 0.05 9.66 -12.44
CA GLN A 22 0.01 11.10 -12.22
C GLN A 22 -1.42 11.60 -12.03
N LYS A 23 -2.36 11.16 -12.86
CA LYS A 23 -3.79 11.45 -12.69
C LYS A 23 -4.30 11.05 -11.30
N TRP A 24 -3.95 9.87 -10.81
CA TRP A 24 -4.35 9.44 -9.47
C TRP A 24 -3.70 10.29 -8.37
N ARG A 25 -2.40 10.60 -8.52
CA ARG A 25 -1.61 11.38 -7.55
C ARG A 25 -2.05 12.84 -7.42
N THR A 26 -2.68 13.41 -8.45
CA THR A 26 -3.23 14.77 -8.45
C THR A 26 -4.74 14.80 -8.19
N GLY A 27 -5.38 13.64 -8.16
CA GLY A 27 -6.81 13.50 -7.93
C GLY A 27 -7.25 13.72 -6.49
N GLY A 28 -8.57 13.78 -6.29
CA GLY A 28 -9.17 14.05 -4.98
C GLY A 28 -8.82 13.06 -3.88
N ARG A 29 -8.54 11.82 -4.22
CA ARG A 29 -8.16 10.75 -3.27
C ARG A 29 -6.73 10.87 -2.73
N ALA A 30 -5.87 11.64 -3.41
CA ALA A 30 -4.48 11.86 -3.00
C ALA A 30 -4.27 13.04 -2.05
N LYS A 31 -5.32 13.74 -1.63
CA LYS A 31 -5.24 14.99 -0.83
C LYS A 31 -4.47 14.87 0.49
N LEU A 32 -4.40 13.67 1.07
CA LEU A 32 -3.71 13.39 2.32
C LEU A 32 -2.39 12.61 2.11
N LEU A 33 -1.97 12.48 0.86
CA LEU A 33 -0.67 11.92 0.50
C LEU A 33 0.34 13.04 0.27
N ASN A 34 1.62 12.71 0.34
CA ASN A 34 2.69 13.60 -0.06
C ASN A 34 2.46 14.13 -1.48
N ARG A 35 2.87 15.39 -1.71
CA ARG A 35 2.78 15.99 -3.04
C ARG A 35 3.48 15.09 -4.05
N GLY A 36 2.74 14.63 -5.05
CA GLY A 36 3.26 13.87 -6.19
C GLY A 36 3.83 14.78 -7.28
N ALA A 37 4.35 14.16 -8.32
CA ALA A 37 4.74 14.82 -9.54
C ALA A 37 3.56 15.64 -10.12
N GLN A 38 3.87 16.82 -10.64
CA GLN A 38 2.83 17.73 -11.14
C GLN A 38 2.56 17.51 -12.62
N THR A 39 3.55 17.00 -13.36
CA THR A 39 3.41 16.66 -14.79
C THR A 39 3.63 15.17 -15.02
N VAL A 40 3.22 14.69 -16.19
CA VAL A 40 3.44 13.31 -16.62
C VAL A 40 4.93 13.01 -16.78
N GLU A 41 5.70 13.98 -17.27
CA GLU A 41 7.15 13.89 -17.46
C GLU A 41 7.87 13.72 -16.12
N GLU A 42 7.50 14.54 -15.12
CA GLU A 42 8.03 14.41 -13.76
C GLU A 42 7.66 13.04 -13.15
N GLN A 43 6.44 12.58 -13.37
CA GLN A 43 6.00 11.26 -12.89
C GLN A 43 6.77 10.13 -13.59
N ARG A 44 7.02 10.24 -14.90
CA ARG A 44 7.82 9.27 -15.66
C ARG A 44 9.25 9.22 -15.15
N ALA A 45 9.86 10.40 -14.93
CA ALA A 45 11.20 10.49 -14.38
C ALA A 45 11.28 9.92 -12.95
N TRP A 46 10.27 10.19 -12.12
CA TRP A 46 10.17 9.63 -10.78
C TRP A 46 10.10 8.10 -10.82
N ILE A 47 9.28 7.52 -11.70
CA ILE A 47 9.17 6.07 -11.85
C ILE A 47 10.50 5.48 -12.31
N ALA A 48 11.15 6.06 -13.32
CA ALA A 48 12.41 5.59 -13.85
C ALA A 48 13.57 5.67 -12.83
N GLY A 49 13.49 6.60 -11.88
CA GLY A 49 14.50 6.82 -10.84
C GLY A 49 14.26 6.01 -9.55
N ARG A 50 13.32 5.06 -9.52
CA ARG A 50 13.11 4.25 -8.31
C ARG A 50 14.29 3.31 -8.05
N PRO A 51 14.75 3.23 -6.80
CA PRO A 51 15.85 2.34 -6.45
C PRO A 51 15.40 0.87 -6.47
N ASP A 52 16.35 -0.03 -6.70
CA ASP A 52 16.11 -1.49 -6.71
C ASP A 52 15.70 -2.05 -5.33
N THR A 53 15.83 -1.24 -4.28
CA THR A 53 15.38 -1.57 -2.91
C THR A 53 13.88 -1.31 -2.70
N GLU A 54 13.18 -0.87 -3.72
CA GLU A 54 11.74 -0.64 -3.69
C GLU A 54 10.99 -1.61 -4.60
N TYR A 55 9.84 -2.03 -4.14
CA TYR A 55 8.88 -2.81 -4.91
C TYR A 55 7.66 -1.93 -5.19
N ASN A 56 7.62 -1.35 -6.38
CA ASN A 56 6.55 -0.44 -6.80
C ASN A 56 5.61 -1.15 -7.76
N PHE A 57 4.29 -1.10 -7.49
CA PHE A 57 3.29 -1.83 -8.27
C PHE A 57 2.14 -0.94 -8.71
N VAL A 58 1.61 -1.26 -9.89
CA VAL A 58 0.26 -0.90 -10.31
C VAL A 58 -0.68 -2.02 -9.91
N GLN A 59 -1.80 -1.65 -9.29
CA GLN A 59 -2.92 -2.54 -9.00
C GLN A 59 -3.78 -2.66 -10.25
N VAL A 60 -3.94 -3.86 -10.78
CA VAL A 60 -4.84 -4.12 -11.91
C VAL A 60 -5.92 -5.12 -11.50
N LEU A 61 -7.16 -4.91 -11.96
CA LEU A 61 -8.22 -5.89 -11.75
C LEU A 61 -7.83 -7.21 -12.41
N THR A 62 -7.83 -8.30 -11.67
CA THR A 62 -7.38 -9.61 -12.18
C THR A 62 -8.22 -10.08 -13.37
N GLU A 63 -9.54 -9.81 -13.35
CA GLU A 63 -10.46 -10.23 -14.40
C GLU A 63 -10.27 -9.46 -15.70
N THR A 64 -10.02 -8.14 -15.64
CA THR A 64 -10.05 -7.27 -16.83
C THR A 64 -8.68 -6.70 -17.22
N GLY A 65 -7.69 -6.78 -16.33
CA GLY A 65 -6.39 -6.12 -16.50
C GLY A 65 -6.45 -4.59 -16.35
N GLN A 66 -7.60 -4.02 -15.98
CA GLN A 66 -7.77 -2.57 -15.85
C GLN A 66 -6.94 -2.04 -14.67
N PRO A 67 -6.08 -1.04 -14.88
CA PRO A 67 -5.38 -0.35 -13.79
C PRO A 67 -6.36 0.42 -12.91
N VAL A 68 -6.24 0.24 -11.59
CA VAL A 68 -7.17 0.83 -10.60
C VAL A 68 -6.48 1.49 -9.42
N GLY A 69 -5.15 1.46 -9.34
CA GLY A 69 -4.41 2.06 -8.24
C GLY A 69 -2.93 1.70 -8.25
N MET A 70 -2.25 2.13 -7.19
CA MET A 70 -0.84 1.82 -6.96
C MET A 70 -0.60 1.47 -5.49
N ILE A 71 0.45 0.68 -5.23
CA ILE A 71 0.93 0.33 -3.90
C ILE A 71 2.41 -0.03 -3.98
N SER A 72 3.15 0.21 -2.91
CA SER A 72 4.59 -0.05 -2.88
C SER A 72 5.01 -0.65 -1.55
N LEU A 73 6.16 -1.31 -1.57
CA LEU A 73 6.96 -1.62 -0.40
C LEU A 73 8.30 -0.92 -0.59
N VAL A 74 8.59 0.07 0.24
CA VAL A 74 9.78 0.94 0.13
C VAL A 74 10.66 0.80 1.36
N ASP A 75 11.85 1.40 1.34
CA ASP A 75 12.83 1.34 2.42
C ASP A 75 13.10 -0.10 2.91
N VAL A 76 13.20 -1.03 1.95
CA VAL A 76 13.43 -2.44 2.25
C VAL A 76 14.85 -2.62 2.77
N ASP A 77 14.96 -2.90 4.06
CA ASP A 77 16.20 -3.17 4.77
C ASP A 77 16.26 -4.65 5.17
N LEU A 78 16.97 -5.43 4.37
CA LEU A 78 17.11 -6.87 4.60
C LEU A 78 18.01 -7.20 5.79
N VAL A 79 18.88 -6.26 6.22
CA VAL A 79 19.75 -6.46 7.38
C VAL A 79 18.93 -6.35 8.67
N HIS A 80 18.16 -5.27 8.80
CA HIS A 80 17.27 -5.07 9.94
C HIS A 80 15.88 -5.71 9.74
N ARG A 81 15.64 -6.33 8.58
CA ARG A 81 14.42 -7.08 8.24
C ARG A 81 13.16 -6.24 8.41
N ARG A 82 13.13 -5.06 7.81
CA ARG A 82 12.03 -4.10 7.90
C ARG A 82 11.77 -3.41 6.56
N ALA A 83 10.54 -2.91 6.36
CA ALA A 83 10.17 -2.09 5.21
C ALA A 83 8.95 -1.22 5.50
N GLU A 84 8.66 -0.26 4.61
CA GLU A 84 7.47 0.58 4.66
C GLU A 84 6.49 0.21 3.54
N PRO A 85 5.28 -0.31 3.83
CA PRO A 85 4.16 -0.32 2.88
C PRO A 85 3.74 1.11 2.60
N SER A 86 3.84 1.55 1.35
CA SER A 86 3.70 2.96 0.97
C SER A 86 2.92 3.13 -0.33
N HIS A 87 2.71 4.38 -0.74
CA HIS A 87 2.06 4.76 -1.99
C HIS A 87 0.71 4.07 -2.25
N PHE A 88 0.01 3.65 -1.18
CA PHE A 88 -1.29 3.00 -1.32
C PHE A 88 -2.35 4.02 -1.75
N LEU A 89 -2.75 3.94 -2.99
CA LEU A 89 -3.73 4.82 -3.60
C LEU A 89 -4.60 4.03 -4.57
N LEU A 90 -5.90 4.17 -4.42
CA LEU A 90 -6.89 3.68 -5.37
C LEU A 90 -7.39 4.84 -6.22
N GLY A 91 -7.41 4.65 -7.53
CA GLY A 91 -8.06 5.57 -8.46
C GLY A 91 -9.59 5.57 -8.32
N GLU A 92 -10.23 6.49 -8.98
CA GLU A 92 -11.71 6.56 -9.05
C GLU A 92 -12.29 5.27 -9.67
N GLU A 93 -11.55 4.65 -10.57
CA GLU A 93 -11.86 3.41 -11.27
C GLU A 93 -12.05 2.23 -10.31
N ALA A 94 -11.37 2.23 -9.16
CA ALA A 94 -11.48 1.18 -8.14
C ALA A 94 -12.85 1.15 -7.43
N ALA A 95 -13.62 2.24 -7.52
CA ALA A 95 -14.95 2.32 -6.91
C ALA A 95 -16.02 1.54 -7.68
N VAL A 96 -15.69 1.01 -8.86
CA VAL A 96 -16.62 0.28 -9.71
C VAL A 96 -16.97 -1.07 -9.09
N LYS A 97 -18.27 -1.32 -8.90
CA LYS A 97 -18.79 -2.63 -8.52
C LYS A 97 -18.44 -3.69 -9.59
N PRO A 98 -18.20 -4.97 -9.21
CA PRO A 98 -18.60 -5.59 -7.94
C PRO A 98 -17.47 -5.68 -6.89
N TYR A 99 -16.29 -5.13 -7.13
CA TYR A 99 -15.09 -5.45 -6.33
C TYR A 99 -15.00 -4.69 -5.01
N GLY A 100 -15.46 -3.43 -4.96
CA GLY A 100 -15.52 -2.62 -3.75
C GLY A 100 -14.21 -2.61 -2.94
N SER A 101 -14.32 -2.79 -1.63
CA SER A 101 -13.16 -2.82 -0.72
C SER A 101 -12.25 -4.05 -0.87
N LYS A 102 -12.69 -5.10 -1.59
CA LYS A 102 -11.88 -6.33 -1.77
C LYS A 102 -10.57 -6.07 -2.50
N VAL A 103 -10.56 -5.16 -3.47
CA VAL A 103 -9.33 -4.73 -4.16
C VAL A 103 -8.32 -4.16 -3.16
N ALA A 104 -8.77 -3.27 -2.27
CA ALA A 104 -7.92 -2.66 -1.25
C ALA A 104 -7.33 -3.70 -0.28
N PHE A 105 -8.19 -4.58 0.26
CA PHE A 105 -7.76 -5.60 1.22
C PHE A 105 -6.82 -6.62 0.58
N GLU A 106 -7.09 -7.04 -0.65
CA GLU A 106 -6.23 -8.00 -1.32
C GLU A 106 -4.88 -7.40 -1.72
N ALA A 107 -4.84 -6.15 -2.20
CA ALA A 107 -3.59 -5.45 -2.48
C ALA A 107 -2.69 -5.37 -1.24
N VAL A 108 -3.25 -5.02 -0.08
CA VAL A 108 -2.51 -4.98 1.18
C VAL A 108 -2.08 -6.38 1.62
N LYS A 109 -2.94 -7.41 1.46
CA LYS A 109 -2.56 -8.79 1.73
C LYS A 109 -1.35 -9.22 0.90
N LEU A 110 -1.35 -8.92 -0.40
CA LEU A 110 -0.25 -9.28 -1.30
C LEU A 110 1.06 -8.57 -0.92
N ILE A 111 1.00 -7.30 -0.51
CA ILE A 111 2.18 -6.57 -0.01
C ILE A 111 2.70 -7.18 1.30
N TYR A 112 1.83 -7.57 2.22
CA TYR A 112 2.26 -8.23 3.45
C TYR A 112 2.83 -9.62 3.18
N GLN A 113 2.28 -10.38 2.24
CA GLN A 113 2.86 -11.66 1.79
C GLN A 113 4.24 -11.45 1.16
N LEU A 114 4.43 -10.42 0.33
CA LEU A 114 5.75 -10.06 -0.17
C LEU A 114 6.72 -9.76 0.98
N ALA A 115 6.31 -8.93 1.92
CA ALA A 115 7.16 -8.52 3.05
C ALA A 115 7.53 -9.71 3.96
N PHE A 116 6.54 -10.44 4.44
CA PHE A 116 6.73 -11.44 5.49
C PHE A 116 7.04 -12.84 4.95
N ASP A 117 6.37 -13.26 3.84
CA ASP A 117 6.51 -14.63 3.32
C ASP A 117 7.64 -14.74 2.31
N THR A 118 7.83 -13.72 1.46
CA THR A 118 8.84 -13.77 0.37
C THR A 118 10.18 -13.19 0.82
N LEU A 119 10.17 -11.98 1.42
CA LEU A 119 11.38 -11.29 1.84
C LEU A 119 11.82 -11.66 3.26
N GLY A 120 10.99 -12.38 4.02
CA GLY A 120 11.28 -12.81 5.38
C GLY A 120 11.50 -11.65 6.36
N LEU A 121 10.81 -10.52 6.15
CA LEU A 121 10.95 -9.37 7.03
C LEU A 121 10.38 -9.67 8.42
N HIS A 122 10.88 -8.96 9.43
CA HIS A 122 10.41 -9.06 10.81
C HIS A 122 9.29 -8.07 11.11
N ARG A 123 9.31 -6.90 10.44
CA ARG A 123 8.30 -5.84 10.65
C ARG A 123 8.06 -5.02 9.40
N VAL A 124 6.86 -4.45 9.36
CA VAL A 124 6.52 -3.34 8.47
C VAL A 124 6.07 -2.15 9.32
N TYR A 125 6.36 -0.93 8.84
CA TYR A 125 6.06 0.29 9.59
C TYR A 125 5.93 1.47 8.62
N GLY A 126 5.40 2.58 9.08
CA GLY A 126 5.41 3.82 8.29
C GLY A 126 4.67 4.94 8.98
N PRO A 127 4.89 6.18 8.53
CA PRO A 127 4.19 7.36 9.02
C PRO A 127 2.92 7.60 8.21
N ILE A 128 1.83 7.91 8.89
CA ILE A 128 0.56 8.34 8.29
C ILE A 128 0.22 9.74 8.76
N ALA A 129 -0.20 10.63 7.85
CA ALA A 129 -0.68 11.96 8.24
C ALA A 129 -1.81 11.85 9.27
N GLY A 130 -1.72 12.62 10.36
CA GLY A 130 -2.65 12.52 11.48
C GLY A 130 -4.11 12.79 11.09
N ASP A 131 -4.34 13.64 10.09
CA ASP A 131 -5.68 13.92 9.55
C ASP A 131 -6.22 12.79 8.65
N ASN A 132 -5.40 11.77 8.32
CA ASN A 132 -5.83 10.63 7.53
C ASN A 132 -6.49 9.56 8.40
N ALA A 133 -7.59 9.93 9.06
CA ALA A 133 -8.32 9.06 9.98
C ALA A 133 -8.77 7.74 9.31
N GLY A 134 -9.10 7.78 8.02
CA GLY A 134 -9.51 6.59 7.25
C GLY A 134 -8.38 5.56 7.19
N MET A 135 -7.16 5.97 6.81
CA MET A 135 -6.01 5.06 6.75
C MET A 135 -5.57 4.59 8.13
N LEU A 136 -5.58 5.47 9.13
CA LEU A 136 -5.29 5.08 10.51
C LEU A 136 -6.27 4.01 11.00
N THR A 137 -7.57 4.18 10.78
CA THR A 137 -8.59 3.19 11.13
C THR A 137 -8.40 1.89 10.38
N PHE A 138 -8.12 1.95 9.07
CA PHE A 138 -7.87 0.79 8.23
C PHE A 138 -6.69 -0.05 8.76
N HIS A 139 -5.56 0.58 9.01
CA HIS A 139 -4.37 -0.12 9.49
C HIS A 139 -4.50 -0.63 10.93
N ARG A 140 -5.14 0.14 11.83
CA ARG A 140 -5.46 -0.33 13.20
C ARG A 140 -6.41 -1.53 13.18
N TYR A 141 -7.40 -1.52 12.29
CA TYR A 141 -8.29 -2.68 12.12
C TYR A 141 -7.49 -3.94 11.72
N LEU A 142 -6.48 -3.81 10.87
CA LEU A 142 -5.60 -4.90 10.47
C LEU A 142 -4.56 -5.28 11.55
N GLY A 143 -4.51 -4.56 12.67
CA GLY A 143 -3.63 -4.90 13.80
C GLY A 143 -2.34 -4.10 13.87
N MET A 144 -2.12 -3.09 13.01
CA MET A 144 -1.01 -2.16 13.20
C MET A 144 -1.20 -1.36 14.48
N ARG A 145 -0.12 -1.14 15.22
CA ARG A 145 -0.08 -0.37 16.45
C ARG A 145 0.57 0.99 16.24
N GLU A 146 0.10 1.97 17.00
CA GLU A 146 0.76 3.26 17.07
C GLU A 146 2.05 3.12 17.91
N GLU A 147 3.16 3.57 17.35
CA GLU A 147 4.50 3.48 17.97
C GLU A 147 5.06 4.86 18.32
N GLY A 148 4.46 5.92 17.80
CA GLY A 148 4.89 7.29 18.09
C GLY A 148 4.19 8.34 17.25
N ARG A 149 4.58 9.58 17.51
CA ARG A 149 4.07 10.77 16.83
C ARG A 149 5.22 11.70 16.49
N LEU A 150 5.34 12.08 15.22
CA LEU A 150 6.25 13.11 14.75
C LEU A 150 5.47 14.42 14.61
N ARG A 151 5.81 15.40 15.40
CA ARG A 151 5.12 16.70 15.40
C ARG A 151 5.47 17.48 14.13
N GLU A 152 4.44 18.13 13.52
CA GLU A 152 4.60 19.03 12.38
C GLU A 152 5.44 18.42 11.23
N HIS A 153 5.20 17.14 10.93
CA HIS A 153 6.01 16.37 10.00
C HIS A 153 5.67 16.62 8.53
N TYR A 154 4.39 16.87 8.25
CA TYR A 154 3.90 17.08 6.89
C TYR A 154 3.33 18.48 6.70
N TRP A 155 3.68 19.11 5.58
CA TRP A 155 2.98 20.31 5.09
C TRP A 155 1.93 19.88 4.07
N LEU A 156 0.68 19.76 4.50
CA LEU A 156 -0.42 19.31 3.66
C LEU A 156 -1.59 20.30 3.72
N ASN A 157 -2.15 20.62 2.56
CA ASN A 157 -3.33 21.51 2.45
C ASN A 157 -3.14 22.86 3.18
N GLY A 158 -1.94 23.44 3.09
CA GLY A 158 -1.63 24.76 3.67
C GLY A 158 -1.44 24.79 5.19
N LYS A 159 -1.24 23.61 5.83
CA LYS A 159 -0.98 23.52 7.28
C LYS A 159 0.02 22.41 7.62
N TRP A 160 0.71 22.59 8.73
CA TRP A 160 1.51 21.54 9.33
C TRP A 160 0.62 20.47 9.96
N GLN A 161 1.00 19.23 9.78
CA GLN A 161 0.32 18.07 10.35
C GLN A 161 1.32 17.12 10.98
N ASP A 162 0.93 16.53 12.08
CA ASP A 162 1.70 15.45 12.69
C ASP A 162 1.64 14.20 11.81
N ALA A 163 2.70 13.37 11.90
CA ALA A 163 2.65 12.00 11.41
C ALA A 163 2.50 11.04 12.59
N ILE A 164 1.62 10.06 12.42
CA ILE A 164 1.46 8.96 13.36
C ILE A 164 2.29 7.79 12.84
N LEU A 165 3.28 7.37 13.60
CA LEU A 165 4.06 6.17 13.29
C LEU A 165 3.24 4.95 13.70
N ILE A 166 3.06 4.05 12.76
CA ILE A 166 2.39 2.77 12.98
C ILE A 166 3.30 1.63 12.56
N GLY A 167 3.17 0.48 13.20
CA GLY A 167 3.96 -0.70 12.87
C GLY A 167 3.22 -2.00 13.13
N MET A 168 3.70 -3.07 12.50
CA MET A 168 3.22 -4.45 12.65
C MET A 168 4.41 -5.39 12.63
N LEU A 169 4.46 -6.28 13.59
CA LEU A 169 5.42 -7.38 13.62
C LEU A 169 4.91 -8.57 12.79
N GLU A 170 5.83 -9.41 12.35
CA GLU A 170 5.50 -10.65 11.61
C GLU A 170 4.53 -11.53 12.40
N SER A 171 4.72 -11.68 13.70
CA SER A 171 3.81 -12.44 14.59
C SER A 171 2.40 -11.85 14.64
N GLU A 172 2.26 -10.52 14.62
CA GLU A 172 0.97 -9.83 14.58
C GLU A 172 0.29 -9.97 13.21
N TYR A 173 1.09 -9.96 12.13
CA TYR A 173 0.58 -10.31 10.79
C TYR A 173 -0.04 -11.70 10.79
N ARG A 174 0.67 -12.74 11.30
CA ARG A 174 0.17 -14.13 11.32
C ARG A 174 -1.09 -14.29 12.16
N THR A 175 -1.11 -13.69 13.35
CA THR A 175 -2.18 -13.94 14.33
C THR A 175 -3.37 -12.98 14.22
N VAL A 176 -3.20 -11.81 13.61
CA VAL A 176 -4.25 -10.78 13.55
C VAL A 176 -4.59 -10.40 12.12
N ALA A 177 -3.59 -9.89 11.34
CA ALA A 177 -3.89 -9.31 10.03
C ALA A 177 -4.31 -10.36 9.00
N LEU A 178 -3.57 -11.46 8.89
CA LEU A 178 -3.81 -12.51 7.89
C LEU A 178 -5.19 -13.18 8.07
N PRO A 179 -5.62 -13.62 9.27
CA PRO A 179 -6.96 -14.13 9.48
C PRO A 179 -8.07 -13.14 9.10
N LYS A 180 -7.92 -11.85 9.49
CA LYS A 180 -8.88 -10.81 9.14
C LYS A 180 -8.97 -10.59 7.62
N LEU A 181 -7.82 -10.51 6.96
CA LEU A 181 -7.77 -10.35 5.49
C LEU A 181 -8.38 -11.56 4.79
N ASN A 182 -8.10 -12.78 5.25
CA ASN A 182 -8.71 -14.00 4.71
C ASN A 182 -10.23 -13.98 4.86
N ALA A 183 -10.74 -13.62 6.03
CA ALA A 183 -12.18 -13.51 6.28
C ALA A 183 -12.86 -12.46 5.37
N LEU A 184 -12.25 -11.26 5.22
CA LEU A 184 -12.76 -10.19 4.36
C LEU A 184 -12.79 -10.58 2.87
N LEU A 185 -11.81 -11.40 2.45
CA LEU A 185 -11.70 -11.87 1.07
C LEU A 185 -12.49 -13.14 0.79
N GLY A 186 -13.06 -13.76 1.83
CA GLY A 186 -13.77 -15.03 1.71
C GLY A 186 -12.84 -16.21 1.35
N VAL A 187 -11.58 -16.14 1.80
CA VAL A 187 -10.62 -17.23 1.69
C VAL A 187 -10.86 -18.19 2.86
N LYS A 188 -11.24 -19.43 2.56
CA LYS A 188 -11.33 -20.48 3.60
C LYS A 188 -9.91 -20.87 4.00
N GLU A 189 -9.63 -20.91 5.31
CA GLU A 189 -8.40 -21.52 5.81
C GLU A 189 -8.40 -22.99 5.40
N THR A 190 -7.41 -23.38 4.61
CA THR A 190 -7.15 -24.80 4.37
C THR A 190 -6.48 -25.37 5.63
N GLU A 191 -7.03 -26.45 6.18
CA GLU A 191 -6.46 -27.19 7.32
C GLU A 191 -5.09 -27.79 6.93
N GLY A 192 -4.05 -26.96 6.86
CA GLY A 192 -2.72 -27.41 6.43
C GLY A 192 -1.54 -26.58 6.91
N ASP A 193 -1.77 -25.39 7.44
CA ASP A 193 -0.72 -24.46 7.91
C ASP A 193 -0.68 -24.38 9.46
N LYS A 194 -0.53 -25.54 10.12
CA LYS A 194 -0.21 -25.60 11.54
C LYS A 194 1.22 -26.02 11.75
#